data_2f7ea1f8f1bb37b981649dd10a109f40
#
_entry.id   2f7ea1f8f1bb37b981649dd10a109f40
#
_cell.length_a   1.000
_cell.length_b   1.000
_cell.length_c   1.000
_cell.angle_alpha   90.00
_cell.angle_beta   90.00
_cell.angle_gamma   90.00
#
_symmetry.space_group_name_H-M   'P 1'
#
loop_
_entity.id
_entity.type
_entity.pdbx_description
1 polymer ?
#
loop_
_entity_poly.entity_id
_entity_poly.type
_entity_poly.pdbx_seq_one_letter_code
_entity_poly.pdbx_strand_id
1 'polypeptide(L)'
;MIHSLTCWATLSLSLVASLVSASPLLSSVLERRQSISTLTSAQVSAFKPYSFYASAGYCNPSTTLTWTCVPCQANPGFQPLASGGDGNDVQFWYVGYDPSLDTIIVGHQGTDTSKILPIITDLDFFLTNLDGSLFPGISSSIQVHSGFKESQADTAAKVLSSVKTAMSKYSTTSVTVVGHSLGGAIALLDGVYLDLQLPTATVSVISYGLPRVGNQAFADYVDAHVSVSHVNNKKDPIPILPGRFLGFHHPSGEKHITDSNAWVACPGQDNEDDRCTVGEVSNILVGDVDDHPGPYDGVTMGC
;
A
#
# COMPACT_ATOMS: atom_id res chain seq x y z
N MET A 1 -46.00 -84.86 8.83
CA MET A 1 -44.88 -84.18 8.21
C MET A 1 -45.31 -82.72 8.08
N ILE A 2 -44.91 -81.94 9.02
CA ILE A 2 -45.37 -80.56 9.12
C ILE A 2 -44.14 -79.65 8.90
N HIS A 3 -44.16 -78.88 7.85
CA HIS A 3 -43.10 -77.91 7.56
C HIS A 3 -43.46 -76.53 8.20
N SER A 4 -42.64 -76.13 9.12
CA SER A 4 -42.71 -74.80 9.75
C SER A 4 -41.99 -73.75 8.88
N LEU A 5 -42.70 -72.73 8.41
CA LEU A 5 -42.14 -71.52 7.76
C LEU A 5 -41.86 -70.43 8.85
N THR A 6 -40.64 -70.19 9.11
CA THR A 6 -40.20 -69.00 9.91
C THR A 6 -40.05 -67.80 9.01
N CYS A 7 -40.88 -66.76 9.28
CA CYS A 7 -40.82 -65.46 8.64
C CYS A 7 -39.81 -64.55 9.36
N TRP A 8 -38.78 -64.13 8.65
CA TRP A 8 -37.83 -63.12 9.16
C TRP A 8 -38.27 -61.73 8.69
N ALA A 9 -38.66 -60.92 9.67
CA ALA A 9 -38.94 -59.51 9.44
C ALA A 9 -37.63 -58.69 9.53
N THR A 10 -37.16 -58.13 8.45
CA THR A 10 -36.04 -57.20 8.43
C THR A 10 -36.54 -55.79 8.74
N LEU A 11 -36.11 -55.25 9.86
CA LEU A 11 -36.36 -53.90 10.30
C LEU A 11 -35.35 -52.96 9.55
N SER A 12 -35.82 -52.21 8.58
CA SER A 12 -35.01 -51.17 7.90
C SER A 12 -35.02 -49.88 8.73
N LEU A 13 -33.89 -49.57 9.34
CA LEU A 13 -33.66 -48.33 10.05
C LEU A 13 -33.32 -47.25 9.05
N SER A 14 -34.24 -46.36 8.71
CA SER A 14 -34.00 -45.19 7.86
C SER A 14 -33.34 -44.09 8.67
N LEU A 15 -32.05 -43.87 8.44
CA LEU A 15 -31.34 -42.70 8.97
C LEU A 15 -31.78 -41.46 8.19
N VAL A 16 -32.58 -40.61 8.79
CA VAL A 16 -32.87 -39.30 8.26
C VAL A 16 -31.71 -38.38 8.62
N ALA A 17 -30.81 -38.13 7.68
CA ALA A 17 -29.78 -37.10 7.80
C ALA A 17 -30.45 -35.74 7.68
N SER A 18 -30.61 -35.05 8.82
CA SER A 18 -31.03 -33.64 8.83
C SER A 18 -29.90 -32.80 8.31
N LEU A 19 -30.01 -32.33 7.07
CA LEU A 19 -29.18 -31.27 6.52
C LEU A 19 -29.55 -29.96 7.26
N VAL A 20 -28.72 -29.58 8.22
CA VAL A 20 -28.78 -28.26 8.84
C VAL A 20 -28.22 -27.30 7.79
N SER A 21 -29.13 -26.68 7.04
CA SER A 21 -28.79 -25.53 6.21
C SER A 21 -28.35 -24.40 7.12
N ALA A 22 -27.06 -24.13 7.18
CA ALA A 22 -26.53 -22.96 7.84
C ALA A 22 -27.14 -21.71 7.18
N SER A 23 -27.96 -20.97 7.95
CA SER A 23 -28.61 -19.77 7.46
C SER A 23 -27.57 -18.73 7.03
N PRO A 24 -27.79 -18.02 5.89
CA PRO A 24 -26.90 -16.95 5.43
C PRO A 24 -26.69 -15.82 6.44
N LEU A 25 -27.50 -15.76 7.50
CA LEU A 25 -27.40 -14.77 8.58
C LEU A 25 -26.19 -14.98 9.50
N LEU A 26 -25.54 -16.17 9.52
CA LEU A 26 -24.33 -16.41 10.30
C LEU A 26 -23.07 -15.92 9.57
N SER A 27 -23.11 -15.78 8.25
CA SER A 27 -22.00 -15.23 7.46
C SER A 27 -21.90 -13.69 7.61
N SER A 28 -23.01 -13.00 7.80
CA SER A 28 -23.07 -11.53 7.95
C SER A 28 -22.67 -11.02 9.35
N VAL A 29 -22.58 -11.90 10.35
CA VAL A 29 -22.22 -11.53 11.74
C VAL A 29 -20.69 -11.52 11.93
N LEU A 30 -19.91 -12.04 10.99
CA LEU A 30 -18.43 -12.07 11.05
C LEU A 30 -17.78 -10.93 10.26
N GLU A 31 -18.46 -10.23 9.40
CA GLU A 31 -18.06 -8.87 9.03
C GLU A 31 -18.38 -7.95 10.22
N ARG A 32 -17.55 -7.95 11.24
CA ARG A 32 -17.42 -6.75 12.06
C ARG A 32 -17.06 -5.66 11.07
N ARG A 33 -18.02 -4.80 10.72
CA ARG A 33 -17.71 -3.49 10.17
C ARG A 33 -16.71 -2.88 11.15
N GLN A 34 -15.43 -2.92 10.78
CA GLN A 34 -14.43 -2.22 11.55
C GLN A 34 -14.91 -0.77 11.50
N SER A 35 -15.25 -0.22 12.64
CA SER A 35 -15.74 1.16 12.73
C SER A 35 -14.55 2.09 12.52
N ILE A 36 -14.80 3.21 11.80
CA ILE A 36 -13.80 4.27 11.71
C ILE A 36 -13.42 4.69 13.13
N SER A 37 -12.14 4.73 13.40
CA SER A 37 -11.59 5.08 14.71
C SER A 37 -10.56 6.19 14.60
N THR A 38 -10.60 7.13 15.55
CA THR A 38 -9.60 8.18 15.65
C THR A 38 -8.30 7.60 16.21
N LEU A 39 -7.18 7.93 15.58
CA LEU A 39 -5.86 7.54 16.05
C LEU A 39 -5.47 8.37 17.28
N THR A 40 -4.84 7.74 18.24
CA THR A 40 -4.20 8.42 19.37
C THR A 40 -2.96 9.19 18.91
N SER A 41 -2.53 10.19 19.67
CA SER A 41 -1.30 10.94 19.36
C SER A 41 -0.07 10.03 19.22
N ALA A 42 0.03 8.97 20.01
CA ALA A 42 1.12 8.01 19.91
C ALA A 42 1.10 7.23 18.58
N GLN A 43 -0.09 6.84 18.12
CA GLN A 43 -0.25 6.19 16.81
C GLN A 43 0.07 7.13 15.65
N VAL A 44 -0.33 8.40 15.74
CA VAL A 44 0.02 9.43 14.75
C VAL A 44 1.53 9.65 14.71
N SER A 45 2.15 9.86 15.88
CA SER A 45 3.60 10.10 15.98
C SER A 45 4.46 8.93 15.47
N ALA A 46 3.91 7.71 15.46
CA ALA A 46 4.60 6.54 14.87
C ALA A 46 4.79 6.66 13.35
N PHE A 47 3.99 7.46 12.65
CA PHE A 47 4.16 7.74 11.22
C PHE A 47 5.21 8.81 10.93
N LYS A 48 5.54 9.66 11.90
CA LYS A 48 6.41 10.83 11.68
C LYS A 48 7.80 10.51 11.11
N PRO A 49 8.54 9.49 11.57
CA PRO A 49 9.80 9.12 10.93
C PRO A 49 9.64 8.77 9.46
N TYR A 50 8.56 8.06 9.12
CA TYR A 50 8.26 7.66 7.75
C TYR A 50 7.83 8.83 6.87
N SER A 51 7.17 9.87 7.41
CA SER A 51 6.89 11.10 6.68
C SER A 51 8.21 11.80 6.26
N PHE A 52 9.21 11.83 7.13
CA PHE A 52 10.54 12.36 6.78
C PHE A 52 11.28 11.48 5.77
N TYR A 53 11.14 10.15 5.86
CA TYR A 53 11.69 9.24 4.85
C TYR A 53 11.03 9.46 3.48
N ALA A 54 9.71 9.59 3.40
CA ALA A 54 9.02 9.90 2.15
C ALA A 54 9.42 11.27 1.60
N SER A 55 9.56 12.29 2.46
CA SER A 55 10.06 13.62 2.07
C SER A 55 11.50 13.55 1.55
N ALA A 56 12.40 12.77 2.18
CA ALA A 56 13.77 12.57 1.73
C ALA A 56 13.85 11.94 0.32
N GLY A 57 12.83 11.23 -0.13
CA GLY A 57 12.73 10.71 -1.50
C GLY A 57 12.87 11.78 -2.57
N TYR A 58 12.50 13.03 -2.29
CA TYR A 58 12.63 14.15 -3.22
C TYR A 58 14.03 14.75 -3.30
N CYS A 59 14.93 14.35 -2.41
CA CYS A 59 16.28 14.90 -2.35
C CYS A 59 17.24 14.23 -3.33
N ASN A 60 18.20 15.00 -3.82
CA ASN A 60 19.21 14.50 -4.74
C ASN A 60 19.94 13.26 -4.17
N PRO A 61 20.19 12.22 -4.98
CA PRO A 61 20.86 10.99 -4.55
C PRO A 61 22.19 11.18 -3.84
N SER A 62 22.96 12.23 -4.18
CA SER A 62 24.21 12.55 -3.48
C SER A 62 23.99 12.94 -2.02
N THR A 63 22.85 13.56 -1.70
CA THR A 63 22.51 13.98 -0.34
C THR A 63 21.79 12.91 0.47
N THR A 64 21.00 12.03 -0.18
CA THR A 64 20.41 10.86 0.48
C THR A 64 21.45 9.77 0.73
N LEU A 65 22.45 9.60 -0.14
CA LEU A 65 23.55 8.66 0.09
C LEU A 65 24.46 9.09 1.26
N THR A 66 24.64 10.39 1.47
CA THR A 66 25.43 10.93 2.59
C THR A 66 24.54 11.28 3.82
N TRP A 67 23.24 11.17 3.68
CA TRP A 67 22.22 11.47 4.67
C TRP A 67 22.31 12.91 5.23
N THR A 68 22.55 13.88 4.33
CA THR A 68 22.77 15.29 4.67
C THR A 68 21.64 16.21 4.22
N CYS A 69 20.61 15.68 3.56
CA CYS A 69 19.45 16.45 3.13
C CYS A 69 18.66 17.00 4.33
N VAL A 70 17.85 18.06 4.11
CA VAL A 70 17.07 18.68 5.19
C VAL A 70 16.14 17.68 5.89
N PRO A 71 15.27 16.92 5.21
CA PRO A 71 14.43 15.92 5.87
C PRO A 71 15.24 14.74 6.44
N CYS A 72 16.45 14.45 5.92
CA CYS A 72 17.33 13.42 6.44
C CYS A 72 17.71 13.64 7.90
N GLN A 73 17.86 14.89 8.30
CA GLN A 73 18.30 15.26 9.66
C GLN A 73 17.32 14.89 10.76
N ALA A 74 16.06 14.62 10.41
CA ALA A 74 15.05 14.17 11.36
C ALA A 74 15.25 12.73 11.81
N ASN A 75 15.90 11.91 11.01
CA ASN A 75 16.23 10.51 11.28
C ASN A 75 17.77 10.32 11.30
N PRO A 76 18.51 10.93 12.25
CA PRO A 76 19.96 11.04 12.19
C PRO A 76 20.69 9.69 12.37
N GLY A 77 19.99 8.67 12.88
CA GLY A 77 20.54 7.31 13.06
C GLY A 77 20.49 6.44 11.79
N PHE A 78 19.82 6.91 10.73
CA PHE A 78 19.71 6.15 9.50
C PHE A 78 21.07 5.92 8.84
N GLN A 79 21.28 4.71 8.34
CA GLN A 79 22.52 4.26 7.71
C GLN A 79 22.26 4.03 6.22
N PRO A 80 22.51 5.02 5.35
CA PRO A 80 22.29 4.89 3.92
C PRO A 80 23.26 3.87 3.31
N LEU A 81 22.80 3.13 2.30
CA LEU A 81 23.57 2.09 1.64
C LEU A 81 23.64 2.32 0.13
N ALA A 82 22.56 2.72 -0.48
CA ALA A 82 22.47 2.98 -1.90
C ALA A 82 21.47 4.10 -2.18
N SER A 83 21.68 4.79 -3.29
CA SER A 83 20.80 5.84 -3.78
C SER A 83 20.99 5.99 -5.30
N GLY A 84 19.97 6.43 -6.03
CA GLY A 84 20.06 6.59 -7.48
C GLY A 84 18.84 7.29 -8.07
N GLY A 85 18.77 7.23 -9.41
CA GLY A 85 17.82 7.98 -10.22
C GLY A 85 18.40 9.31 -10.70
N ASP A 86 17.77 9.89 -11.71
CA ASP A 86 18.13 11.21 -12.25
C ASP A 86 17.07 12.29 -11.93
N GLY A 87 15.93 11.83 -11.36
CA GLY A 87 14.82 12.68 -10.93
C GLY A 87 13.88 13.08 -12.06
N ASN A 88 14.03 12.51 -13.25
CA ASN A 88 13.29 12.83 -14.44
C ASN A 88 12.77 11.57 -15.14
N ASP A 89 13.65 10.86 -15.85
CA ASP A 89 13.32 9.59 -16.51
C ASP A 89 13.28 8.46 -15.49
N VAL A 90 14.19 8.46 -14.52
CA VAL A 90 14.25 7.50 -13.42
C VAL A 90 14.09 8.26 -12.11
N GLN A 91 12.99 8.03 -11.41
CA GLN A 91 12.72 8.67 -10.13
C GLN A 91 13.86 8.42 -9.12
N PHE A 92 14.15 9.42 -8.26
CA PHE A 92 15.11 9.21 -7.18
C PHE A 92 14.64 8.09 -6.25
N TRP A 93 15.59 7.31 -5.77
CA TRP A 93 15.37 6.26 -4.79
C TRP A 93 16.58 6.14 -3.86
N TYR A 94 16.34 5.61 -2.68
CA TYR A 94 17.42 5.25 -1.75
C TYR A 94 17.05 4.02 -0.93
N VAL A 95 18.09 3.34 -0.42
CA VAL A 95 17.99 2.19 0.47
C VAL A 95 18.98 2.36 1.62
N GLY A 96 18.56 2.06 2.84
CA GLY A 96 19.42 2.03 4.01
C GLY A 96 18.74 1.37 5.19
N TYR A 97 19.37 1.40 6.35
CA TYR A 97 18.86 0.77 7.57
C TYR A 97 18.63 1.80 8.67
N ASP A 98 17.50 1.74 9.32
CA ASP A 98 17.22 2.51 10.53
C ASP A 98 17.30 1.60 11.77
N PRO A 99 18.33 1.75 12.64
CA PRO A 99 18.47 0.93 13.83
C PRO A 99 17.44 1.26 14.92
N SER A 100 16.78 2.41 14.87
CA SER A 100 15.76 2.78 15.86
C SER A 100 14.41 2.16 15.54
N LEU A 101 14.14 1.92 14.27
CA LEU A 101 12.94 1.26 13.77
C LEU A 101 13.18 -0.23 13.49
N ASP A 102 14.44 -0.66 13.54
CA ASP A 102 14.92 -2.02 13.18
C ASP A 102 14.38 -2.49 11.82
N THR A 103 14.49 -1.64 10.81
CA THR A 103 13.99 -1.95 9.47
C THR A 103 14.87 -1.36 8.38
N ILE A 104 14.92 -2.02 7.24
CA ILE A 104 15.45 -1.47 5.99
C ILE A 104 14.41 -0.53 5.42
N ILE A 105 14.80 0.69 5.13
CA ILE A 105 13.95 1.68 4.46
C ILE A 105 14.31 1.72 2.98
N VAL A 106 13.30 1.63 2.14
CA VAL A 106 13.36 1.93 0.70
C VAL A 106 12.52 3.16 0.45
N GLY A 107 13.10 4.24 -0.04
CA GLY A 107 12.38 5.48 -0.31
C GLY A 107 12.35 5.82 -1.79
N HIS A 108 11.19 6.29 -2.27
CA HIS A 108 10.98 6.69 -3.66
C HIS A 108 10.50 8.13 -3.78
N GLN A 109 11.04 8.83 -4.78
CA GLN A 109 10.61 10.17 -5.18
C GLN A 109 9.21 10.13 -5.79
N GLY A 110 8.37 11.10 -5.41
CA GLY A 110 7.14 11.42 -6.11
C GLY A 110 7.34 12.40 -7.24
N THR A 111 6.24 12.78 -7.87
CA THR A 111 6.24 13.85 -8.87
C THR A 111 6.44 15.21 -8.18
N ASP A 112 7.15 16.11 -8.83
CA ASP A 112 7.24 17.52 -8.44
C ASP A 112 5.81 18.08 -8.25
N THR A 113 5.53 18.61 -7.05
CA THR A 113 4.19 19.06 -6.66
C THR A 113 3.63 20.12 -7.59
N SER A 114 4.48 20.94 -8.23
CA SER A 114 4.09 21.94 -9.22
C SER A 114 3.60 21.33 -10.55
N LYS A 115 3.88 20.07 -10.82
CA LYS A 115 3.54 19.35 -12.06
C LYS A 115 2.46 18.28 -11.86
N ILE A 116 1.95 18.10 -10.66
CA ILE A 116 1.03 17.01 -10.34
C ILE A 116 -0.27 17.09 -11.11
N LEU A 117 -0.93 18.26 -11.14
CA LEU A 117 -2.20 18.41 -11.85
C LEU A 117 -2.10 18.14 -13.35
N PRO A 118 -1.12 18.71 -14.09
CA PRO A 118 -0.93 18.36 -15.50
C PRO A 118 -0.71 16.86 -15.70
N ILE A 119 0.15 16.25 -14.91
CA ILE A 119 0.47 14.82 -15.04
C ILE A 119 -0.77 13.96 -14.80
N ILE A 120 -1.58 14.28 -13.79
CA ILE A 120 -2.77 13.49 -13.46
C ILE A 120 -3.90 13.65 -14.48
N THR A 121 -4.02 14.86 -15.10
CA THR A 121 -5.03 15.11 -16.12
C THR A 121 -4.62 14.58 -17.50
N ASP A 122 -3.33 14.49 -17.77
CA ASP A 122 -2.77 14.06 -19.06
C ASP A 122 -2.38 12.57 -19.10
N LEU A 123 -2.40 11.88 -17.95
CA LEU A 123 -2.07 10.45 -17.91
C LEU A 123 -3.12 9.60 -18.62
N ASP A 124 -2.65 8.83 -19.57
CA ASP A 124 -3.39 7.71 -20.13
C ASP A 124 -3.56 6.62 -19.03
N PHE A 125 -4.72 6.58 -18.39
CA PHE A 125 -5.04 5.64 -17.30
C PHE A 125 -5.28 4.21 -17.82
N PHE A 126 -4.26 3.58 -18.40
CA PHE A 126 -4.37 2.21 -18.87
C PHE A 126 -3.96 1.20 -17.80
N LEU A 127 -4.87 0.25 -17.55
CA LEU A 127 -4.56 -0.97 -16.81
C LEU A 127 -3.78 -1.92 -17.70
N THR A 128 -2.65 -2.41 -17.21
CA THR A 128 -1.78 -3.37 -17.89
C THR A 128 -1.33 -4.47 -16.94
N ASN A 129 -0.98 -5.61 -17.48
CA ASN A 129 -0.44 -6.71 -16.68
C ASN A 129 0.94 -6.36 -16.13
N LEU A 130 1.23 -6.88 -14.94
CA LEU A 130 2.58 -6.85 -14.37
C LEU A 130 3.55 -7.68 -15.23
N ASP A 131 4.82 -7.29 -15.24
CA ASP A 131 5.87 -8.03 -15.93
C ASP A 131 6.15 -9.35 -15.19
N GLY A 132 5.86 -10.49 -15.84
CA GLY A 132 6.05 -11.81 -15.24
C GLY A 132 7.50 -12.15 -14.90
N SER A 133 8.50 -11.42 -15.42
CA SER A 133 9.90 -11.57 -15.04
C SER A 133 10.21 -10.92 -13.68
N LEU A 134 9.56 -9.82 -13.37
CA LEU A 134 9.66 -9.12 -12.07
C LEU A 134 8.69 -9.70 -11.05
N PHE A 135 7.48 -10.06 -11.48
CA PHE A 135 6.37 -10.54 -10.63
C PHE A 135 6.00 -11.99 -10.98
N PRO A 136 6.86 -12.96 -10.71
CA PRO A 136 6.60 -14.35 -11.09
C PRO A 136 5.40 -14.92 -10.35
N GLY A 137 4.54 -15.65 -11.09
CA GLY A 137 3.37 -16.32 -10.53
C GLY A 137 2.14 -15.45 -10.28
N ILE A 138 2.21 -14.14 -10.53
CA ILE A 138 1.05 -13.25 -10.44
C ILE A 138 0.04 -13.57 -11.55
N SER A 139 -1.25 -13.61 -11.19
CA SER A 139 -2.34 -13.82 -12.13
C SER A 139 -2.45 -12.68 -13.15
N SER A 140 -2.75 -13.02 -14.40
CA SER A 140 -3.04 -12.03 -15.45
C SER A 140 -4.33 -11.22 -15.22
N SER A 141 -5.17 -11.60 -14.25
CA SER A 141 -6.30 -10.77 -13.80
C SER A 141 -5.87 -9.56 -13.00
N ILE A 142 -4.65 -9.57 -12.44
CA ILE A 142 -4.05 -8.48 -11.67
C ILE A 142 -3.42 -7.50 -12.65
N GLN A 143 -3.97 -6.29 -12.67
CA GLN A 143 -3.54 -5.23 -13.57
C GLN A 143 -3.25 -3.95 -12.78
N VAL A 144 -2.28 -3.19 -13.26
CA VAL A 144 -1.83 -1.95 -12.65
C VAL A 144 -1.69 -0.85 -13.69
N HIS A 145 -1.59 0.40 -13.24
CA HIS A 145 -1.33 1.55 -14.09
C HIS A 145 0.01 1.39 -14.83
N SER A 146 0.00 1.54 -16.17
CA SER A 146 1.17 1.32 -17.02
C SER A 146 2.37 2.17 -16.61
N GLY A 147 2.18 3.47 -16.42
CA GLY A 147 3.27 4.39 -16.06
C GLY A 147 3.87 4.10 -14.67
N PHE A 148 3.06 3.70 -13.68
CA PHE A 148 3.58 3.31 -12.37
C PHE A 148 4.42 2.03 -12.46
N LYS A 149 3.96 1.06 -13.25
CA LYS A 149 4.70 -0.17 -13.52
C LYS A 149 6.05 0.11 -14.20
N GLU A 150 6.08 1.00 -15.18
CA GLU A 150 7.30 1.38 -15.87
C GLU A 150 8.29 2.06 -14.91
N SER A 151 7.83 3.06 -14.15
CA SER A 151 8.65 3.74 -13.16
C SER A 151 9.23 2.80 -12.08
N GLN A 152 8.45 1.79 -11.64
CA GLN A 152 8.94 0.77 -10.71
C GLN A 152 10.00 -0.12 -11.37
N ALA A 153 9.77 -0.57 -12.61
CA ALA A 153 10.66 -1.47 -13.32
C ALA A 153 12.07 -0.86 -13.53
N ASP A 154 12.17 0.46 -13.74
CA ASP A 154 13.42 1.18 -13.94
C ASP A 154 14.40 1.05 -12.76
N THR A 155 13.87 0.85 -11.56
CA THR A 155 14.66 0.79 -10.32
C THR A 155 14.68 -0.59 -9.67
N ALA A 156 13.74 -1.47 -10.00
CA ALA A 156 13.46 -2.75 -9.34
C ALA A 156 14.72 -3.60 -9.04
N ALA A 157 15.55 -3.85 -10.04
CA ALA A 157 16.75 -4.69 -9.87
C ALA A 157 17.78 -4.08 -8.92
N LYS A 158 17.96 -2.76 -8.97
CA LYS A 158 18.90 -2.03 -8.12
C LYS A 158 18.40 -1.98 -6.68
N VAL A 159 17.12 -1.72 -6.49
CA VAL A 159 16.45 -1.74 -5.17
C VAL A 159 16.58 -3.13 -4.55
N LEU A 160 16.18 -4.20 -5.25
CA LEU A 160 16.30 -5.57 -4.76
C LEU A 160 17.72 -5.94 -4.34
N SER A 161 18.71 -5.61 -5.18
CA SER A 161 20.11 -5.87 -4.87
C SER A 161 20.58 -5.15 -3.60
N SER A 162 20.16 -3.88 -3.45
CA SER A 162 20.51 -3.05 -2.29
C SER A 162 19.82 -3.56 -1.02
N VAL A 163 18.55 -3.96 -1.10
CA VAL A 163 17.80 -4.56 0.03
C VAL A 163 18.48 -5.88 0.46
N LYS A 164 18.82 -6.77 -0.46
CA LYS A 164 19.55 -8.02 -0.13
C LYS A 164 20.89 -7.75 0.58
N THR A 165 21.61 -6.73 0.12
CA THR A 165 22.87 -6.32 0.76
C THR A 165 22.63 -5.78 2.16
N ALA A 166 21.59 -4.96 2.36
CA ALA A 166 21.21 -4.43 3.67
C ALA A 166 20.76 -5.54 4.63
N MET A 167 19.91 -6.48 4.16
CA MET A 167 19.47 -7.64 4.97
C MET A 167 20.67 -8.44 5.50
N SER A 168 21.64 -8.72 4.61
CA SER A 168 22.87 -9.44 4.99
C SER A 168 23.73 -8.63 5.95
N LYS A 169 23.92 -7.33 5.69
CA LYS A 169 24.80 -6.46 6.48
C LYS A 169 24.29 -6.23 7.89
N TYR A 170 22.97 -6.03 8.03
CA TYR A 170 22.34 -5.66 9.31
C TYR A 170 21.62 -6.80 10.00
N SER A 171 21.59 -8.00 9.39
CA SER A 171 20.95 -9.21 9.93
C SER A 171 19.47 -8.99 10.27
N THR A 172 18.76 -8.20 9.46
CA THR A 172 17.32 -7.95 9.60
C THR A 172 16.54 -8.45 8.38
N THR A 173 15.31 -8.88 8.58
CA THR A 173 14.37 -9.27 7.52
C THR A 173 13.21 -8.28 7.39
N SER A 174 13.20 -7.22 8.21
CA SER A 174 12.18 -6.18 8.15
C SER A 174 12.51 -5.17 7.04
N VAL A 175 11.56 -4.92 6.15
CA VAL A 175 11.68 -3.96 5.04
C VAL A 175 10.45 -3.07 5.02
N THR A 176 10.64 -1.76 5.05
CA THR A 176 9.57 -0.77 4.92
C THR A 176 9.82 0.08 3.67
N VAL A 177 8.89 0.04 2.74
CA VAL A 177 8.95 0.85 1.51
C VAL A 177 8.10 2.09 1.72
N VAL A 178 8.66 3.26 1.43
CA VAL A 178 8.01 4.55 1.67
C VAL A 178 8.00 5.42 0.42
N GLY A 179 6.98 6.24 0.27
CA GLY A 179 6.91 7.22 -0.80
C GLY A 179 5.66 8.10 -0.69
N HIS A 180 5.68 9.21 -1.42
CA HIS A 180 4.57 10.14 -1.55
C HIS A 180 4.16 10.26 -3.01
N SER A 181 2.85 10.39 -3.30
CA SER A 181 2.35 10.58 -4.67
C SER A 181 2.76 9.43 -5.61
N LEU A 182 3.37 9.70 -6.77
CA LEU A 182 3.98 8.70 -7.65
C LEU A 182 4.98 7.81 -6.90
N GLY A 183 5.78 8.36 -5.98
CA GLY A 183 6.69 7.58 -5.15
C GLY A 183 5.97 6.60 -4.23
N GLY A 184 4.75 6.93 -3.79
CA GLY A 184 3.87 6.02 -3.07
C GLY A 184 3.36 4.88 -3.96
N ALA A 185 3.04 5.17 -5.23
CA ALA A 185 2.64 4.13 -6.19
C ALA A 185 3.79 3.17 -6.51
N ILE A 186 5.01 3.70 -6.71
CA ILE A 186 6.22 2.89 -6.88
C ILE A 186 6.48 2.06 -5.61
N ALA A 187 6.33 2.66 -4.43
CA ALA A 187 6.51 1.98 -3.15
C ALA A 187 5.52 0.81 -2.97
N LEU A 188 4.28 0.96 -3.39
CA LEU A 188 3.28 -0.11 -3.32
C LEU A 188 3.63 -1.27 -4.27
N LEU A 189 4.08 -0.97 -5.48
CA LEU A 189 4.55 -1.98 -6.44
C LEU A 189 5.84 -2.67 -5.95
N ASP A 190 6.78 -1.93 -5.38
CA ASP A 190 7.97 -2.50 -4.76
C ASP A 190 7.63 -3.34 -3.52
N GLY A 191 6.59 -2.98 -2.76
CA GLY A 191 6.08 -3.81 -1.67
C GLY A 191 5.71 -5.21 -2.15
N VAL A 192 4.92 -5.30 -3.22
CA VAL A 192 4.55 -6.59 -3.85
C VAL A 192 5.77 -7.29 -4.47
N TYR A 193 6.62 -6.54 -5.16
CA TYR A 193 7.82 -7.07 -5.79
C TYR A 193 8.79 -7.68 -4.78
N LEU A 194 9.09 -6.97 -3.70
CA LEU A 194 10.01 -7.42 -2.66
C LEU A 194 9.45 -8.59 -1.86
N ASP A 195 8.14 -8.62 -1.59
CA ASP A 195 7.50 -9.76 -0.95
C ASP A 195 7.67 -11.05 -1.78
N LEU A 196 7.46 -10.96 -3.09
CA LEU A 196 7.67 -12.09 -4.01
C LEU A 196 9.12 -12.52 -4.13
N GLN A 197 10.07 -11.56 -4.16
CA GLN A 197 11.48 -11.82 -4.39
C GLN A 197 12.26 -12.21 -3.13
N LEU A 198 11.69 -11.95 -1.94
CA LEU A 198 12.32 -12.12 -0.64
C LEU A 198 11.40 -12.86 0.34
N PRO A 199 11.15 -14.16 0.15
CA PRO A 199 10.14 -14.92 0.91
C PRO A 199 10.44 -15.02 2.42
N THR A 200 11.62 -14.59 2.86
CA THR A 200 11.99 -14.53 4.28
C THR A 200 11.87 -13.13 4.88
N ALA A 201 11.57 -12.12 4.06
CA ALA A 201 11.40 -10.75 4.53
C ALA A 201 9.96 -10.52 5.02
N THR A 202 9.83 -9.60 5.97
CA THR A 202 8.53 -9.01 6.32
C THR A 202 8.49 -7.63 5.65
N VAL A 203 7.69 -7.52 4.60
CA VAL A 203 7.59 -6.28 3.82
C VAL A 203 6.36 -5.50 4.23
N SER A 204 6.54 -4.21 4.47
CA SER A 204 5.46 -3.25 4.72
C SER A 204 5.61 -2.02 3.82
N VAL A 205 4.48 -1.35 3.57
CA VAL A 205 4.43 -0.11 2.78
C VAL A 205 3.78 0.98 3.61
N ILE A 206 4.43 2.14 3.67
CA ILE A 206 3.86 3.36 4.25
C ILE A 206 3.93 4.46 3.20
N SER A 207 2.80 4.86 2.69
CA SER A 207 2.71 5.86 1.62
C SER A 207 1.85 7.05 2.02
N TYR A 208 2.06 8.16 1.33
CA TYR A 208 1.40 9.43 1.57
C TYR A 208 0.79 9.95 0.28
N GLY A 209 -0.46 10.40 0.30
CA GLY A 209 -1.14 10.89 -0.90
C GLY A 209 -1.12 9.86 -2.05
N LEU A 210 -1.32 8.58 -1.73
CA LEU A 210 -1.22 7.47 -2.66
C LEU A 210 -2.32 7.51 -3.73
N PRO A 211 -2.04 7.57 -5.04
CA PRO A 211 -3.03 7.33 -6.07
C PRO A 211 -3.47 5.86 -6.11
N ARG A 212 -4.60 5.54 -6.74
CA ARG A 212 -4.96 4.14 -7.01
C ARG A 212 -4.01 3.52 -8.02
N VAL A 213 -3.39 2.40 -7.64
CA VAL A 213 -2.29 1.80 -8.40
C VAL A 213 -2.76 0.73 -9.37
N GLY A 214 -3.80 -0.01 -9.03
CA GLY A 214 -4.26 -1.11 -9.87
C GLY A 214 -5.75 -1.40 -9.74
N ASN A 215 -6.17 -2.49 -10.36
CA ASN A 215 -7.57 -2.93 -10.35
C ASN A 215 -7.95 -3.60 -9.02
N GLN A 216 -9.23 -3.99 -8.89
CA GLN A 216 -9.73 -4.70 -7.71
C GLN A 216 -8.89 -5.94 -7.37
N ALA A 217 -8.51 -6.74 -8.38
CA ALA A 217 -7.70 -7.93 -8.16
C ALA A 217 -6.30 -7.60 -7.63
N PHE A 218 -5.73 -6.45 -8.00
CA PHE A 218 -4.47 -5.96 -7.42
C PHE A 218 -4.66 -5.53 -5.96
N ALA A 219 -5.71 -4.79 -5.65
CA ALA A 219 -6.02 -4.36 -4.29
C ALA A 219 -6.23 -5.56 -3.35
N ASP A 220 -7.00 -6.56 -3.80
CA ASP A 220 -7.22 -7.81 -3.05
C ASP A 220 -5.92 -8.60 -2.83
N TYR A 221 -5.05 -8.63 -3.84
CA TYR A 221 -3.74 -9.27 -3.73
C TYR A 221 -2.85 -8.58 -2.71
N VAL A 222 -2.80 -7.25 -2.75
CA VAL A 222 -2.04 -6.44 -1.76
C VAL A 222 -2.53 -6.72 -0.35
N ASP A 223 -3.84 -6.69 -0.12
CA ASP A 223 -4.44 -6.94 1.20
C ASP A 223 -4.11 -8.32 1.76
N ALA A 224 -3.90 -9.31 0.87
CA ALA A 224 -3.57 -10.67 1.26
C ALA A 224 -2.07 -10.89 1.58
N HIS A 225 -1.17 -10.06 1.05
CA HIS A 225 0.27 -10.35 1.06
C HIS A 225 1.13 -9.25 1.69
N VAL A 226 0.73 -7.98 1.62
CA VAL A 226 1.56 -6.85 2.05
C VAL A 226 0.85 -6.01 3.10
N SER A 227 1.54 -5.68 4.18
CA SER A 227 1.00 -4.74 5.18
C SER A 227 1.11 -3.32 4.64
N VAL A 228 -0.02 -2.65 4.42
CA VAL A 228 -0.07 -1.29 3.87
C VAL A 228 -0.68 -0.31 4.86
N SER A 229 -0.05 0.86 4.97
CA SER A 229 -0.67 2.08 5.51
C SER A 229 -0.51 3.19 4.49
N HIS A 230 -1.62 3.76 4.03
CA HIS A 230 -1.57 4.94 3.17
C HIS A 230 -2.27 6.11 3.86
N VAL A 231 -1.52 7.22 4.01
CA VAL A 231 -1.99 8.40 4.72
C VAL A 231 -2.39 9.45 3.70
N ASN A 232 -3.63 9.90 3.78
CA ASN A 232 -4.20 10.93 2.90
C ASN A 232 -4.51 12.19 3.72
N ASN A 233 -4.27 13.36 3.14
CA ASN A 233 -4.42 14.62 3.84
C ASN A 233 -5.62 15.39 3.33
N LYS A 234 -6.58 15.65 4.21
CA LYS A 234 -7.74 16.51 4.00
C LYS A 234 -8.41 16.28 2.63
N LYS A 235 -8.50 17.32 1.81
CA LYS A 235 -9.17 17.26 0.50
C LYS A 235 -8.22 16.99 -0.67
N ASP A 236 -7.09 16.34 -0.41
CA ASP A 236 -6.19 15.88 -1.47
C ASP A 236 -6.94 15.05 -2.53
N PRO A 237 -7.01 15.51 -3.80
CA PRO A 237 -7.71 14.77 -4.85
C PRO A 237 -6.89 13.61 -5.43
N ILE A 238 -5.59 13.50 -5.16
CA ILE A 238 -4.73 12.49 -5.77
C ILE A 238 -5.18 11.07 -5.39
N PRO A 239 -5.52 10.76 -4.13
CA PRO A 239 -5.94 9.42 -3.77
C PRO A 239 -7.24 8.95 -4.43
N ILE A 240 -8.09 9.83 -4.94
CA ILE A 240 -9.27 9.38 -5.68
C ILE A 240 -9.00 9.12 -7.17
N LEU A 241 -7.76 9.30 -7.62
CA LEU A 241 -7.33 9.09 -9.00
C LEU A 241 -6.38 7.90 -9.15
N PRO A 242 -6.44 7.19 -10.27
CA PRO A 242 -7.52 7.17 -11.26
C PRO A 242 -8.87 6.78 -10.68
N GLY A 243 -9.96 7.20 -11.34
CA GLY A 243 -11.31 6.96 -10.85
C GLY A 243 -11.69 5.45 -10.83
N ARG A 244 -12.52 5.03 -9.87
CA ARG A 244 -13.05 3.66 -9.78
C ARG A 244 -13.82 3.23 -11.05
N PHE A 245 -14.45 4.17 -11.73
CA PHE A 245 -15.14 3.91 -13.00
C PHE A 245 -14.20 3.47 -14.14
N LEU A 246 -12.88 3.68 -13.99
CA LEU A 246 -11.83 3.16 -14.88
C LEU A 246 -11.31 1.79 -14.42
N GLY A 247 -11.87 1.21 -13.35
CA GLY A 247 -11.51 -0.10 -12.82
C GLY A 247 -10.40 -0.08 -11.77
N PHE A 248 -9.94 1.10 -11.31
CA PHE A 248 -8.91 1.23 -10.28
C PHE A 248 -9.50 1.19 -8.87
N HIS A 249 -8.80 0.55 -7.94
CA HIS A 249 -9.18 0.40 -6.55
C HIS A 249 -7.99 0.56 -5.60
N HIS A 250 -8.25 1.11 -4.40
CA HIS A 250 -7.26 1.12 -3.32
C HIS A 250 -7.25 -0.20 -2.55
N PRO A 251 -6.08 -0.66 -2.07
CA PRO A 251 -6.03 -1.64 -1.00
C PRO A 251 -6.52 -1.02 0.31
N SER A 252 -6.77 -1.87 1.31
CA SER A 252 -7.05 -1.46 2.68
C SER A 252 -5.84 -0.75 3.32
N GLY A 253 -6.07 -0.09 4.46
CA GLY A 253 -4.97 0.52 5.24
C GLY A 253 -4.98 2.05 5.29
N GLU A 254 -6.02 2.68 4.76
CA GLU A 254 -6.17 4.14 4.77
C GLU A 254 -6.14 4.73 6.18
N LYS A 255 -5.36 5.80 6.32
CA LYS A 255 -5.38 6.76 7.41
C LYS A 255 -5.69 8.13 6.81
N HIS A 256 -6.79 8.75 7.22
CA HIS A 256 -7.20 10.03 6.69
C HIS A 256 -7.01 11.15 7.73
N ILE A 257 -6.38 12.24 7.33
CA ILE A 257 -6.23 13.45 8.12
C ILE A 257 -7.40 14.37 7.76
N THR A 258 -8.34 14.55 8.66
CA THR A 258 -9.52 15.39 8.42
C THR A 258 -9.19 16.88 8.44
N ASP A 259 -10.11 17.74 8.00
CA ASP A 259 -9.99 19.21 8.09
C ASP A 259 -9.70 19.71 9.51
N SER A 260 -10.14 18.98 10.55
CA SER A 260 -9.83 19.28 11.95
C SER A 260 -8.44 18.82 12.40
N ASN A 261 -7.63 18.25 11.48
CA ASN A 261 -6.34 17.60 11.73
C ASN A 261 -6.42 16.36 12.65
N ALA A 262 -7.59 15.76 12.81
CA ALA A 262 -7.72 14.45 13.43
C ALA A 262 -7.36 13.36 12.42
N TRP A 263 -6.59 12.36 12.86
CA TRP A 263 -6.29 11.20 12.04
C TRP A 263 -7.32 10.10 12.32
N VAL A 264 -7.91 9.55 11.29
CA VAL A 264 -8.86 8.45 11.39
C VAL A 264 -8.40 7.25 10.58
N ALA A 265 -8.61 6.06 11.13
CA ALA A 265 -8.42 4.82 10.38
C ALA A 265 -9.71 4.50 9.63
N CYS A 266 -9.60 4.37 8.32
CA CYS A 266 -10.69 4.05 7.40
C CYS A 266 -10.58 2.56 7.01
N PRO A 267 -11.45 1.69 7.54
CA PRO A 267 -11.35 0.26 7.29
C PRO A 267 -11.85 -0.11 5.89
N GLY A 268 -11.28 -1.17 5.33
CA GLY A 268 -11.61 -1.68 4.01
C GLY A 268 -10.99 -0.88 2.88
N GLN A 269 -11.39 -1.23 1.66
CA GLN A 269 -10.93 -0.63 0.42
C GLN A 269 -11.86 0.52 0.02
N ASP A 270 -11.32 1.64 -0.44
CA ASP A 270 -12.10 2.79 -0.95
C ASP A 270 -13.28 3.19 -0.05
N ASN A 271 -13.05 3.39 1.24
CA ASN A 271 -14.12 3.67 2.22
C ASN A 271 -14.86 4.97 1.90
N GLU A 272 -16.20 4.89 1.75
CA GLU A 272 -17.06 6.01 1.34
C GLU A 272 -17.64 6.83 2.53
N ASP A 273 -17.21 6.57 3.77
CA ASP A 273 -17.58 7.42 4.90
C ASP A 273 -17.03 8.84 4.69
N ASP A 274 -17.78 9.84 5.06
CA ASP A 274 -17.44 11.26 4.89
C ASP A 274 -16.20 11.72 5.69
N ARG A 275 -15.70 10.90 6.59
CA ARG A 275 -14.41 11.09 7.30
C ARG A 275 -13.23 10.42 6.59
N CYS A 276 -13.47 9.71 5.49
CA CYS A 276 -12.47 9.02 4.68
C CYS A 276 -12.34 9.70 3.32
N THR A 277 -11.20 9.53 2.68
CA THR A 277 -10.88 10.29 1.46
C THR A 277 -11.93 10.18 0.37
N VAL A 278 -12.45 8.97 0.09
CA VAL A 278 -13.43 8.76 -0.99
C VAL A 278 -14.79 9.41 -0.69
N GLY A 279 -15.18 9.46 0.57
CA GLY A 279 -16.42 10.13 0.99
C GLY A 279 -16.26 11.65 1.03
N GLU A 280 -15.14 12.16 1.54
CA GLU A 280 -14.87 13.61 1.63
C GLU A 280 -14.58 14.23 0.26
N VAL A 281 -13.78 13.55 -0.58
CA VAL A 281 -13.40 14.01 -1.91
C VAL A 281 -14.16 13.19 -2.96
N SER A 282 -15.43 13.48 -3.14
CA SER A 282 -16.31 12.71 -4.04
C SER A 282 -15.94 12.85 -5.53
N ASN A 283 -15.23 13.92 -5.91
CA ASN A 283 -14.70 14.16 -7.25
C ASN A 283 -13.59 15.21 -7.20
N ILE A 284 -12.83 15.32 -8.29
CA ILE A 284 -11.67 16.25 -8.40
C ILE A 284 -12.02 17.73 -8.19
N LEU A 285 -13.27 18.14 -8.47
CA LEU A 285 -13.69 19.54 -8.36
C LEU A 285 -13.92 20.01 -6.91
N VAL A 286 -14.09 19.07 -5.99
CA VAL A 286 -14.21 19.38 -4.54
C VAL A 286 -12.90 19.15 -3.80
N GLY A 287 -11.88 18.63 -4.50
CA GLY A 287 -10.55 18.44 -3.94
C GLY A 287 -9.75 19.74 -3.91
N ASP A 288 -8.74 19.76 -3.05
CA ASP A 288 -7.76 20.83 -2.95
C ASP A 288 -6.34 20.24 -3.14
N VAL A 289 -5.70 20.56 -4.24
CA VAL A 289 -4.37 20.04 -4.55
C VAL A 289 -3.28 20.59 -3.63
N ASP A 290 -3.53 21.70 -2.96
CA ASP A 290 -2.60 22.27 -1.98
C ASP A 290 -2.53 21.43 -0.69
N ASP A 291 -3.50 20.53 -0.46
CA ASP A 291 -3.46 19.53 0.59
C ASP A 291 -2.55 18.33 0.26
N HIS A 292 -2.19 18.12 -1.02
CA HIS A 292 -1.41 16.95 -1.44
C HIS A 292 0.00 16.87 -0.81
N PRO A 293 0.79 17.95 -0.74
CA PRO A 293 2.10 17.88 -0.09
C PRO A 293 2.04 17.76 1.44
N GLY A 294 0.88 17.76 2.04
CA GLY A 294 0.70 17.69 3.50
C GLY A 294 0.21 19.01 4.12
N PRO A 295 0.46 19.21 5.43
CA PRO A 295 1.44 18.51 6.28
C PRO A 295 0.94 17.15 6.81
N TYR A 296 1.82 16.18 6.85
CA TYR A 296 1.64 14.86 7.45
C TYR A 296 2.36 14.82 8.81
N ASP A 297 1.62 14.99 9.91
CA ASP A 297 2.16 15.22 11.27
C ASP A 297 3.23 16.36 11.31
N GLY A 298 2.94 17.47 10.64
CA GLY A 298 3.81 18.64 10.55
C GLY A 298 4.94 18.53 9.54
N VAL A 299 4.98 17.46 8.73
CA VAL A 299 5.98 17.27 7.67
C VAL A 299 5.35 17.56 6.31
N THR A 300 5.86 18.54 5.60
CA THR A 300 5.49 18.82 4.21
C THR A 300 6.44 18.07 3.27
N MET A 301 5.89 17.43 2.24
CA MET A 301 6.67 16.65 1.28
C MET A 301 7.49 17.55 0.35
N GLY A 302 8.74 17.16 0.14
CA GLY A 302 9.71 17.92 -0.65
C GLY A 302 11.10 17.88 -0.02
N CYS A 303 12.06 18.43 -0.70
CA CYS A 303 13.45 18.47 -0.23
C CYS A 303 13.89 19.90 0.12
#